data_1258aa556caf90d1f106a9cbcd006577
#
_entry.id   1258aa556caf90d1f106a9cbcd006577
#
_cell.length_a   1.000
_cell.length_b   1.000
_cell.length_c   1.000
_cell.angle_alpha   90.00
_cell.angle_beta   90.00
_cell.angle_gamma   90.00
#
_symmetry.space_group_name_H-M   'P 1'
#
loop_
_entity.id
_entity.type
_entity.pdbx_description
1 polymer ?
#
loop_
_entity_poly.entity_id
_entity_poly.type
_entity_poly.pdbx_seq_one_letter_code
_entity_poly.pdbx_strand_id
1 'polypeptide(L)'
;IFDVVGTRNEDGGGKTFVLGGDGRYFNDRAAQVILRMAAANGASRVIVGQGAILSTPAASHLIRLMKTDGGIIMSASHNPGGPNEDFGVKFNMPNGGPAPEGVTEAMYKRTTEITEYKMLEAQDVDLGRIGRHQLGTMVVDVVDPVSDYAALMETLFDFPAIRAMFAGGFRMRMDSMCAVTGPYAVEILENRLGAAKGTCVN
;
A
#
# COMPACT_ATOMS: atom_id res chain seq x y z
N ILE A 1 -5.27 -2.16 15.49
CA ILE A 1 -4.12 -1.34 15.06
C ILE A 1 -4.18 0.00 15.79
N PHE A 2 -5.14 0.87 15.52
CA PHE A 2 -5.18 2.25 16.01
C PHE A 2 -5.11 2.39 17.53
N ASP A 3 -5.69 1.47 18.28
CA ASP A 3 -5.63 1.46 19.76
C ASP A 3 -4.23 1.13 20.28
N VAL A 4 -3.43 0.37 19.52
CA VAL A 4 -2.10 -0.09 19.93
C VAL A 4 -1.02 0.90 19.49
N VAL A 5 -1.06 1.35 18.23
CA VAL A 5 -0.03 2.26 17.71
C VAL A 5 -0.35 3.73 18.01
N GLY A 6 -1.58 4.02 18.41
CA GLY A 6 -2.09 5.38 18.58
C GLY A 6 -2.26 6.10 17.24
N THR A 7 -3.08 7.13 17.25
CA THR A 7 -3.37 7.97 16.07
C THR A 7 -2.97 9.42 16.27
N ARG A 8 -2.41 9.74 17.45
CA ARG A 8 -1.92 11.08 17.81
C ARG A 8 -0.45 11.02 18.21
N ASN A 9 0.27 12.05 17.85
CA ASN A 9 1.63 12.32 18.28
C ASN A 9 1.65 12.90 19.71
N GLU A 10 2.82 12.97 20.33
CA GLU A 10 3.00 13.55 21.68
C GLU A 10 2.59 15.02 21.75
N ASP A 11 2.74 15.77 20.65
CA ASP A 11 2.30 17.16 20.50
C ASP A 11 0.79 17.34 20.30
N GLY A 12 0.03 16.23 20.27
CA GLY A 12 -1.42 16.20 20.03
C GLY A 12 -1.83 16.23 18.55
N GLY A 13 -0.88 16.34 17.62
CA GLY A 13 -1.14 16.24 16.18
C GLY A 13 -1.55 14.83 15.77
N GLY A 14 -2.40 14.72 14.74
CA GLY A 14 -2.80 13.41 14.22
C GLY A 14 -1.67 12.77 13.42
N LYS A 15 -1.52 11.45 13.56
CA LYS A 15 -0.55 10.64 12.80
C LYS A 15 -0.93 10.52 11.32
N THR A 16 0.08 10.24 10.51
CA THR A 16 -0.03 9.93 9.08
C THR A 16 0.28 8.47 8.82
N PHE A 17 -0.55 7.79 8.03
CA PHE A 17 -0.35 6.39 7.67
C PHE A 17 -0.35 6.20 6.15
N VAL A 18 0.33 5.14 5.69
CA VAL A 18 0.18 4.60 4.33
C VAL A 18 -0.87 3.50 4.35
N LEU A 19 -1.68 3.40 3.29
CA LEU A 19 -2.68 2.34 3.10
C LEU A 19 -2.61 1.82 1.68
N GLY A 20 -2.64 0.50 1.54
CA GLY A 20 -2.80 -0.15 0.25
C GLY A 20 -2.74 -1.66 0.38
N GLY A 21 -2.96 -2.35 -0.71
CA GLY A 21 -2.98 -3.80 -0.73
C GLY A 21 -2.73 -4.40 -2.09
N ASP A 22 -2.83 -5.71 -2.18
CA ASP A 22 -2.52 -6.49 -3.37
C ASP A 22 -3.70 -6.64 -4.36
N GLY A 23 -4.84 -5.98 -4.08
CA GLY A 23 -5.99 -5.97 -4.99
C GLY A 23 -6.88 -7.20 -4.88
N ARG A 24 -6.71 -8.04 -3.85
CA ARG A 24 -7.60 -9.21 -3.64
C ARG A 24 -9.04 -8.80 -3.36
N TYR A 25 -9.95 -9.78 -3.36
CA TYR A 25 -11.41 -9.62 -3.45
C TYR A 25 -12.02 -8.51 -2.59
N PHE A 26 -11.61 -8.32 -1.34
CA PHE A 26 -12.18 -7.29 -0.46
C PHE A 26 -11.33 -6.01 -0.36
N ASN A 27 -10.30 -5.84 -1.18
CA ASN A 27 -9.30 -4.79 -1.02
C ASN A 27 -9.90 -3.38 -0.99
N ASP A 28 -10.74 -3.04 -1.95
CA ASP A 28 -11.40 -1.73 -2.07
C ASP A 28 -12.34 -1.45 -0.91
N ARG A 29 -13.20 -2.42 -0.56
CA ARG A 29 -14.13 -2.29 0.55
C ARG A 29 -13.41 -2.16 1.90
N ALA A 30 -12.39 -2.97 2.14
CA ALA A 30 -11.59 -2.90 3.36
C ALA A 30 -10.85 -1.56 3.48
N ALA A 31 -10.33 -1.02 2.38
CA ALA A 31 -9.71 0.30 2.36
C ALA A 31 -10.68 1.38 2.84
N GLN A 32 -11.92 1.40 2.34
CA GLN A 32 -12.93 2.37 2.77
C GLN A 32 -13.27 2.25 4.26
N VAL A 33 -13.38 1.03 4.77
CA VAL A 33 -13.59 0.79 6.21
C VAL A 33 -12.41 1.31 7.03
N ILE A 34 -11.19 0.98 6.64
CA ILE A 34 -9.96 1.41 7.33
C ILE A 34 -9.84 2.94 7.33
N LEU A 35 -10.13 3.60 6.21
CA LEU A 35 -10.11 5.06 6.12
C LEU A 35 -11.12 5.71 7.08
N ARG A 36 -12.35 5.22 7.12
CA ARG A 36 -13.38 5.72 8.06
C ARG A 36 -13.01 5.46 9.52
N MET A 37 -12.38 4.33 9.81
CA MET A 37 -11.87 4.04 11.15
C MET A 37 -10.69 4.94 11.52
N ALA A 38 -9.74 5.17 10.61
CA ALA A 38 -8.61 6.07 10.82
C ALA A 38 -9.08 7.49 11.14
N ALA A 39 -10.02 8.02 10.35
CA ALA A 39 -10.61 9.34 10.57
C ALA A 39 -11.30 9.43 11.94
N ALA A 40 -12.13 8.45 12.30
CA ALA A 40 -12.85 8.43 13.58
C ALA A 40 -11.92 8.28 14.79
N ASN A 41 -10.75 7.69 14.62
CA ASN A 41 -9.73 7.57 15.65
C ASN A 41 -8.76 8.76 15.71
N GLY A 42 -8.88 9.75 14.80
CA GLY A 42 -8.14 11.01 14.87
C GLY A 42 -6.81 11.01 14.12
N ALA A 43 -6.62 10.12 13.15
CA ALA A 43 -5.53 10.26 12.19
C ALA A 43 -5.68 11.57 11.41
N SER A 44 -4.58 12.24 11.10
CA SER A 44 -4.60 13.50 10.34
C SER A 44 -4.58 13.26 8.83
N ARG A 45 -3.92 12.18 8.41
CA ARG A 45 -3.69 11.91 6.99
C ARG A 45 -3.52 10.42 6.73
N VAL A 46 -4.05 9.96 5.60
CA VAL A 46 -3.74 8.64 5.06
C VAL A 46 -3.33 8.78 3.59
N ILE A 47 -2.18 8.24 3.23
CA ILE A 47 -1.67 8.19 1.86
C ILE A 47 -2.06 6.82 1.30
N VAL A 48 -2.83 6.80 0.22
CA VAL A 48 -3.42 5.58 -0.35
C VAL A 48 -2.94 5.41 -1.79
N GLY A 49 -2.51 4.23 -2.17
CA GLY A 49 -2.29 3.93 -3.60
C GLY A 49 -3.60 4.04 -4.39
N GLN A 50 -3.55 4.53 -5.62
CA GLN A 50 -4.72 4.61 -6.50
C GLN A 50 -5.42 3.24 -6.57
N GLY A 51 -6.77 3.24 -6.43
CA GLY A 51 -7.55 2.00 -6.30
C GLY A 51 -7.26 1.18 -5.04
N ALA A 52 -6.66 1.78 -4.01
CA ALA A 52 -6.13 1.10 -2.83
C ALA A 52 -5.04 0.05 -3.15
N ILE A 53 -4.37 0.16 -4.30
CA ILE A 53 -3.35 -0.78 -4.75
C ILE A 53 -1.97 -0.28 -4.32
N LEU A 54 -1.23 -1.13 -3.61
CA LEU A 54 0.20 -0.98 -3.30
C LEU A 54 0.81 -2.36 -3.08
N SER A 55 1.87 -2.66 -3.79
CA SER A 55 2.68 -3.84 -3.45
C SER A 55 3.34 -3.63 -2.07
N THR A 56 3.59 -4.71 -1.35
CA THR A 56 4.24 -4.64 -0.03
C THR A 56 5.55 -3.84 -0.05
N PRO A 57 6.48 -4.05 -1.00
CA PRO A 57 7.71 -3.25 -1.05
C PRO A 57 7.47 -1.79 -1.44
N ALA A 58 6.48 -1.48 -2.28
CA ALA A 58 6.11 -0.09 -2.58
C ALA A 58 5.52 0.62 -1.37
N ALA A 59 4.66 -0.03 -0.61
CA ALA A 59 4.14 0.51 0.65
C ALA A 59 5.26 0.76 1.67
N SER A 60 6.19 -0.21 1.82
CA SER A 60 7.38 -0.07 2.67
C SER A 60 8.25 1.12 2.25
N HIS A 61 8.46 1.31 0.95
CA HIS A 61 9.19 2.46 0.42
C HIS A 61 8.47 3.78 0.70
N LEU A 62 7.17 3.83 0.43
CA LEU A 62 6.35 5.04 0.61
C LEU A 62 6.29 5.49 2.08
N ILE A 63 6.22 4.55 3.05
CA ILE A 63 6.32 4.84 4.48
C ILE A 63 7.59 5.62 4.79
N ARG A 64 8.75 5.17 4.28
CA ARG A 64 10.05 5.82 4.51
C ARG A 64 10.16 7.15 3.75
N LEU A 65 9.75 7.17 2.49
CA LEU A 65 9.82 8.33 1.61
C LEU A 65 9.02 9.50 2.18
N MET A 66 7.79 9.22 2.62
CA MET A 66 6.87 10.23 3.15
C MET A 66 7.00 10.43 4.66
N LYS A 67 7.92 9.70 5.31
CA LYS A 67 8.19 9.76 6.77
C LYS A 67 6.90 9.63 7.59
N THR A 68 6.09 8.63 7.25
CA THR A 68 4.82 8.38 7.94
C THR A 68 5.03 7.60 9.23
N ASP A 69 4.03 7.59 10.10
CA ASP A 69 4.03 6.88 11.39
C ASP A 69 3.82 5.36 11.24
N GLY A 70 3.77 4.89 10.01
CA GLY A 70 3.60 3.49 9.64
C GLY A 70 2.66 3.30 8.48
N GLY A 71 2.29 2.03 8.21
CA GLY A 71 1.37 1.72 7.12
C GLY A 71 0.59 0.46 7.35
N ILE A 72 -0.60 0.41 6.77
CA ILE A 72 -1.51 -0.73 6.77
C ILE A 72 -1.47 -1.36 5.39
N ILE A 73 -1.12 -2.64 5.33
CA ILE A 73 -0.96 -3.39 4.08
C ILE A 73 -1.98 -4.53 4.07
N MET A 74 -2.90 -4.46 3.12
CA MET A 74 -3.94 -5.47 2.93
C MET A 74 -3.43 -6.54 1.97
N SER A 75 -2.90 -7.62 2.53
CA SER A 75 -2.37 -8.75 1.77
C SER A 75 -2.28 -10.01 2.63
N ALA A 76 -2.63 -11.14 2.05
CA ALA A 76 -2.34 -12.47 2.59
C ALA A 76 -1.24 -13.18 1.77
N SER A 77 -0.30 -12.39 1.23
CA SER A 77 0.86 -12.87 0.46
C SER A 77 0.44 -13.74 -0.75
N HIS A 78 0.97 -14.96 -0.86
CA HIS A 78 0.68 -15.92 -1.93
C HIS A 78 -0.59 -16.76 -1.71
N ASN A 79 -1.29 -16.57 -0.61
CA ASN A 79 -2.52 -17.30 -0.34
C ASN A 79 -3.63 -16.89 -1.32
N PRO A 80 -4.52 -17.81 -1.69
CA PRO A 80 -5.62 -17.53 -2.61
C PRO A 80 -6.45 -16.32 -2.18
N GLY A 81 -6.90 -15.52 -3.14
CA GLY A 81 -7.84 -14.41 -2.94
C GLY A 81 -9.18 -14.73 -3.58
N GLY A 82 -10.27 -14.46 -2.86
CA GLY A 82 -11.64 -14.69 -3.32
C GLY A 82 -12.64 -14.38 -2.22
N PRO A 83 -13.95 -14.55 -2.51
CA PRO A 83 -15.00 -14.23 -1.53
C PRO A 83 -14.96 -15.10 -0.27
N ASN A 84 -14.40 -16.31 -0.36
CA ASN A 84 -14.28 -17.26 0.73
C ASN A 84 -12.81 -17.63 1.04
N GLU A 85 -11.88 -16.85 0.50
CA GLU A 85 -10.46 -17.10 0.61
C GLU A 85 -9.78 -16.11 1.58
N ASP A 86 -8.46 -16.19 1.68
CA ASP A 86 -7.71 -15.44 2.68
C ASP A 86 -7.70 -13.92 2.42
N PHE A 87 -7.86 -13.16 3.50
CA PHE A 87 -7.65 -11.72 3.56
C PHE A 87 -6.78 -11.37 4.75
N GLY A 88 -5.67 -10.68 4.52
CA GLY A 88 -4.75 -10.29 5.57
C GLY A 88 -4.67 -8.78 5.72
N VAL A 89 -4.51 -8.33 6.97
CA VAL A 89 -4.20 -6.93 7.31
C VAL A 89 -2.92 -6.92 8.13
N LYS A 90 -1.89 -6.28 7.62
CA LYS A 90 -0.56 -6.19 8.22
C LYS A 90 -0.25 -4.75 8.58
N PHE A 91 0.58 -4.53 9.59
CA PHE A 91 1.09 -3.21 9.94
C PHE A 91 2.60 -3.17 9.75
N ASN A 92 3.07 -2.14 9.05
CA ASN A 92 4.48 -1.81 8.93
C ASN A 92 4.81 -0.57 9.76
N MET A 93 5.94 -0.62 10.46
CA MET A 93 6.46 0.45 11.31
C MET A 93 6.98 1.64 10.50
N PRO A 94 7.30 2.78 11.14
CA PRO A 94 7.83 3.98 10.45
C PRO A 94 9.11 3.75 9.63
N ASN A 95 9.90 2.72 9.99
CA ASN A 95 11.07 2.32 9.21
C ASN A 95 10.73 1.54 7.92
N GLY A 96 9.43 1.31 7.65
CA GLY A 96 8.93 0.56 6.50
C GLY A 96 8.95 -0.96 6.68
N GLY A 97 9.56 -1.48 7.74
CA GLY A 97 9.60 -2.91 8.05
C GLY A 97 8.31 -3.41 8.74
N PRO A 98 8.07 -4.74 8.74
CA PRO A 98 6.93 -5.31 9.41
C PRO A 98 6.97 -5.04 10.92
N ALA A 99 5.79 -4.95 11.54
CA ALA A 99 5.67 -4.78 12.98
C ALA A 99 6.35 -5.94 13.73
N PRO A 100 7.15 -5.64 14.78
CA PRO A 100 7.74 -6.66 15.64
C PRO A 100 6.67 -7.51 16.34
N GLU A 101 7.04 -8.71 16.77
CA GLU A 101 6.15 -9.68 17.42
C GLU A 101 5.37 -9.06 18.60
N GLY A 102 6.03 -8.33 19.49
CA GLY A 102 5.35 -7.68 20.62
C GLY A 102 4.27 -6.68 20.21
N VAL A 103 4.42 -6.00 19.06
CA VAL A 103 3.38 -5.10 18.53
C VAL A 103 2.23 -5.91 17.93
N THR A 104 2.51 -6.97 17.18
CA THR A 104 1.47 -7.83 16.60
C THR A 104 0.70 -8.60 17.65
N GLU A 105 1.36 -9.07 18.71
CA GLU A 105 0.73 -9.70 19.87
C GLU A 105 -0.20 -8.72 20.61
N ALA A 106 0.26 -7.48 20.83
CA ALA A 106 -0.59 -6.45 21.43
C ALA A 106 -1.83 -6.15 20.55
N MET A 107 -1.66 -6.10 19.23
CA MET A 107 -2.79 -5.96 18.30
C MET A 107 -3.75 -7.14 18.38
N TYR A 108 -3.23 -8.37 18.41
CA TYR A 108 -4.04 -9.58 18.55
C TYR A 108 -4.79 -9.59 19.89
N LYS A 109 -4.09 -9.35 20.98
CA LYS A 109 -4.72 -9.25 22.32
C LYS A 109 -5.86 -8.23 22.30
N ARG A 110 -5.64 -7.05 21.71
CA ARG A 110 -6.68 -6.03 21.61
C ARG A 110 -7.91 -6.53 20.84
N THR A 111 -7.78 -7.38 19.83
CA THR A 111 -8.93 -7.93 19.08
C THR A 111 -9.79 -8.84 19.94
N THR A 112 -9.23 -9.47 20.97
CA THR A 112 -9.99 -10.34 21.91
C THR A 112 -10.69 -9.57 23.03
N GLU A 113 -10.31 -8.32 23.25
CA GLU A 113 -10.82 -7.47 24.35
C GLU A 113 -11.78 -6.38 23.86
N ILE A 114 -11.76 -6.06 22.57
CA ILE A 114 -12.53 -4.95 21.99
C ILE A 114 -14.02 -5.28 21.99
N THR A 115 -14.83 -4.38 22.54
CA THR A 115 -16.30 -4.48 22.57
C THR A 115 -16.99 -3.45 21.68
N GLU A 116 -16.23 -2.42 21.23
CA GLU A 116 -16.72 -1.36 20.38
C GLU A 116 -15.59 -0.85 19.48
N TYR A 117 -15.92 -0.22 18.36
CA TYR A 117 -14.99 0.44 17.49
C TYR A 117 -15.55 1.76 16.97
N LYS A 118 -14.68 2.71 16.66
CA LYS A 118 -15.06 4.01 16.11
C LYS A 118 -15.00 3.97 14.60
N MET A 119 -16.03 4.43 13.95
CA MET A 119 -16.11 4.56 12.50
C MET A 119 -16.83 5.85 12.13
N LEU A 120 -16.26 6.64 11.23
CA LEU A 120 -16.90 7.84 10.71
C LEU A 120 -18.03 7.44 9.74
N GLU A 121 -19.22 7.97 9.97
CA GLU A 121 -20.31 7.84 8.99
C GLU A 121 -20.07 8.86 7.87
N ALA A 122 -19.65 8.38 6.72
CA ALA A 122 -19.34 9.19 5.55
C ALA A 122 -19.44 8.34 4.26
N GLN A 123 -19.57 9.02 3.14
CA GLN A 123 -19.48 8.38 1.82
C GLN A 123 -18.07 7.88 1.55
N ASP A 124 -17.96 6.92 0.64
CA ASP A 124 -16.69 6.38 0.18
C ASP A 124 -15.86 7.46 -0.52
N VAL A 125 -14.55 7.42 -0.31
CA VAL A 125 -13.60 8.28 -1.02
C VAL A 125 -13.36 7.70 -2.41
N ASP A 126 -13.33 8.56 -3.44
CA ASP A 126 -12.94 8.15 -4.79
C ASP A 126 -11.44 7.84 -4.85
N LEU A 127 -11.09 6.57 -4.61
CA LEU A 127 -9.72 6.08 -4.67
C LEU A 127 -9.21 5.86 -6.10
N GLY A 128 -10.07 5.94 -7.10
CA GLY A 128 -9.68 5.89 -8.52
C GLY A 128 -9.03 7.19 -9.01
N ARG A 129 -9.23 8.30 -8.30
CA ARG A 129 -8.74 9.62 -8.69
C ARG A 129 -7.57 10.06 -7.83
N ILE A 130 -6.39 10.17 -8.44
CA ILE A 130 -5.18 10.70 -7.80
C ILE A 130 -5.43 12.15 -7.36
N GLY A 131 -4.97 12.49 -6.15
CA GLY A 131 -5.07 13.80 -5.56
C GLY A 131 -5.54 13.77 -4.12
N ARG A 132 -5.81 14.97 -3.59
CA ARG A 132 -6.21 15.16 -2.20
C ARG A 132 -7.74 15.12 -2.08
N HIS A 133 -8.21 14.29 -1.15
CA HIS A 133 -9.61 14.16 -0.79
C HIS A 133 -9.78 14.45 0.71
N GLN A 134 -11.00 14.82 1.12
CA GLN A 134 -11.31 15.10 2.52
C GLN A 134 -12.26 14.04 3.07
N LEU A 135 -11.94 13.49 4.25
CA LEU A 135 -12.80 12.55 4.96
C LEU A 135 -12.96 12.99 6.44
N GLY A 136 -14.04 13.71 6.72
CA GLY A 136 -14.17 14.42 7.98
C GLY A 136 -13.06 15.48 8.12
N THR A 137 -12.27 15.43 9.19
CA THR A 137 -11.09 16.29 9.40
C THR A 137 -9.80 15.70 8.84
N MET A 138 -9.82 14.42 8.41
CA MET A 138 -8.66 13.71 7.89
C MET A 138 -8.48 13.96 6.40
N VAL A 139 -7.24 14.12 5.97
CA VAL A 139 -6.85 14.17 4.55
C VAL A 139 -6.58 12.76 4.03
N VAL A 140 -7.11 12.42 2.87
CA VAL A 140 -6.77 11.22 2.12
C VAL A 140 -6.05 11.64 0.85
N ASP A 141 -4.76 11.33 0.75
CA ASP A 141 -3.96 11.58 -0.46
C ASP A 141 -3.88 10.30 -1.29
N VAL A 142 -4.57 10.27 -2.42
CA VAL A 142 -4.46 9.19 -3.39
C VAL A 142 -3.27 9.44 -4.30
N VAL A 143 -2.33 8.49 -4.33
CA VAL A 143 -1.06 8.60 -5.06
C VAL A 143 -0.92 7.50 -6.11
N ASP A 144 -0.04 7.75 -7.10
CA ASP A 144 0.36 6.71 -8.04
C ASP A 144 1.09 5.57 -7.29
N PRO A 145 0.62 4.32 -7.39
CA PRO A 145 1.22 3.22 -6.63
C PRO A 145 2.58 2.77 -7.16
N VAL A 146 2.99 3.20 -8.36
CA VAL A 146 4.10 2.61 -9.12
C VAL A 146 5.31 3.53 -9.21
N SER A 147 5.10 4.81 -9.49
CA SER A 147 6.15 5.76 -9.91
C SER A 147 7.29 5.89 -8.90
N ASP A 148 6.97 6.07 -7.61
CA ASP A 148 8.00 6.23 -6.57
C ASP A 148 8.83 4.96 -6.38
N TYR A 149 8.18 3.79 -6.45
CA TYR A 149 8.88 2.52 -6.38
C TYR A 149 9.78 2.28 -7.60
N ALA A 150 9.30 2.60 -8.79
CA ALA A 150 10.09 2.49 -10.01
C ALA A 150 11.29 3.44 -10.00
N ALA A 151 11.14 4.66 -9.45
CA ALA A 151 12.25 5.58 -9.24
C ALA A 151 13.28 5.03 -8.23
N LEU A 152 12.82 4.39 -7.16
CA LEU A 152 13.74 3.69 -6.24
C LEU A 152 14.53 2.60 -6.96
N MET A 153 13.89 1.80 -7.82
CA MET A 153 14.59 0.75 -8.58
C MET A 153 15.71 1.31 -9.47
N GLU A 154 15.53 2.49 -10.05
CA GLU A 154 16.59 3.15 -10.83
C GLU A 154 17.83 3.52 -9.98
N THR A 155 17.68 3.70 -8.68
CA THR A 155 18.80 3.96 -7.78
C THR A 155 19.51 2.69 -7.31
N LEU A 156 18.84 1.54 -7.38
CA LEU A 156 19.34 0.27 -6.86
C LEU A 156 19.95 -0.64 -7.93
N PHE A 157 19.56 -0.47 -9.18
CA PHE A 157 19.96 -1.32 -10.30
C PHE A 157 20.61 -0.48 -11.40
N ASP A 158 21.53 -1.08 -12.15
CA ASP A 158 22.15 -0.46 -13.31
C ASP A 158 21.20 -0.45 -14.53
N PHE A 159 20.29 0.51 -14.55
CA PHE A 159 19.31 0.67 -15.63
C PHE A 159 19.98 0.91 -17.00
N PRO A 160 21.05 1.70 -17.13
CA PRO A 160 21.80 1.82 -18.39
C PRO A 160 22.26 0.47 -18.94
N ALA A 161 22.88 -0.38 -18.13
CA ALA A 161 23.33 -1.71 -18.55
C ALA A 161 22.17 -2.62 -18.97
N ILE A 162 21.06 -2.61 -18.20
CA ILE A 162 19.87 -3.41 -18.51
C ILE A 162 19.21 -2.91 -19.82
N ARG A 163 19.11 -1.60 -20.04
CA ARG A 163 18.62 -1.03 -21.30
C ARG A 163 19.48 -1.48 -22.50
N ALA A 164 20.81 -1.45 -22.35
CA ALA A 164 21.71 -1.93 -23.38
C ALA A 164 21.50 -3.43 -23.70
N MET A 165 21.24 -4.24 -22.68
CA MET A 165 20.93 -5.66 -22.86
C MET A 165 19.64 -5.87 -23.69
N PHE A 166 18.56 -5.13 -23.42
CA PHE A 166 17.33 -5.19 -24.21
C PHE A 166 17.55 -4.69 -25.64
N ALA A 167 18.26 -3.56 -25.80
CA ALA A 167 18.61 -3.03 -27.10
C ALA A 167 19.46 -4.01 -27.92
N GLY A 168 20.32 -4.81 -27.25
CA GLY A 168 21.13 -5.88 -27.86
C GLY A 168 20.34 -7.12 -28.29
N GLY A 169 19.03 -7.12 -28.09
CA GLY A 169 18.14 -8.19 -28.57
C GLY A 169 17.74 -9.22 -27.53
N PHE A 170 18.05 -9.00 -26.25
CA PHE A 170 17.54 -9.89 -25.19
C PHE A 170 16.00 -9.91 -25.17
N ARG A 171 15.43 -11.09 -25.03
CA ARG A 171 13.98 -11.32 -24.99
C ARG A 171 13.59 -12.04 -23.71
N MET A 172 12.49 -11.61 -23.12
CA MET A 172 11.88 -12.27 -21.98
C MET A 172 10.36 -12.13 -22.04
N ARG A 173 9.68 -12.86 -21.19
CA ARG A 173 8.27 -12.65 -20.86
C ARG A 173 8.11 -12.66 -19.36
N MET A 174 7.36 -11.72 -18.84
CA MET A 174 6.94 -11.63 -17.45
C MET A 174 5.43 -11.83 -17.39
N ASP A 175 5.00 -12.90 -16.73
CA ASP A 175 3.59 -13.12 -16.43
C ASP A 175 3.34 -12.79 -14.97
N SER A 176 2.53 -11.76 -14.72
CA SER A 176 2.17 -11.33 -13.37
C SER A 176 0.99 -12.11 -12.79
N MET A 177 0.38 -13.00 -13.55
CA MET A 177 -0.76 -13.83 -13.14
C MET A 177 -1.91 -13.01 -12.51
N CYS A 178 -2.18 -11.85 -13.07
CA CYS A 178 -3.16 -10.86 -12.56
C CYS A 178 -2.87 -10.37 -11.12
N ALA A 179 -1.63 -10.52 -10.64
CA ALA A 179 -1.23 -10.07 -9.32
C ALA A 179 -0.81 -8.57 -9.33
N VAL A 180 -0.62 -8.02 -8.14
CA VAL A 180 -0.25 -6.62 -7.90
C VAL A 180 1.04 -6.18 -8.63
N THR A 181 1.88 -7.11 -9.05
CA THR A 181 3.15 -6.83 -9.76
C THR A 181 2.96 -6.35 -11.20
N GLY A 182 1.80 -6.58 -11.82
CA GLY A 182 1.53 -6.24 -13.21
C GLY A 182 1.89 -4.80 -13.60
N PRO A 183 1.28 -3.79 -12.96
CA PRO A 183 1.58 -2.38 -13.26
C PRO A 183 3.06 -2.00 -13.06
N TYR A 184 3.71 -2.56 -12.05
CA TYR A 184 5.14 -2.34 -11.78
C TYR A 184 6.02 -2.95 -12.87
N ALA A 185 5.69 -4.17 -13.31
CA ALA A 185 6.43 -4.84 -14.39
C ALA A 185 6.36 -4.04 -15.70
N VAL A 186 5.17 -3.58 -16.08
CA VAL A 186 4.97 -2.76 -17.27
C VAL A 186 5.78 -1.47 -17.17
N GLU A 187 5.69 -0.73 -16.08
CA GLU A 187 6.40 0.53 -15.91
C GLU A 187 7.91 0.34 -15.93
N ILE A 188 8.42 -0.64 -15.18
CA ILE A 188 9.87 -0.84 -15.06
C ILE A 188 10.45 -1.48 -16.32
N LEU A 189 9.90 -2.61 -16.78
CA LEU A 189 10.52 -3.37 -17.86
C LEU A 189 10.25 -2.74 -19.24
N GLU A 190 9.00 -2.39 -19.54
CA GLU A 190 8.65 -1.89 -20.86
C GLU A 190 8.90 -0.38 -21.00
N ASN A 191 8.45 0.43 -20.02
CA ASN A 191 8.50 1.88 -20.15
C ASN A 191 9.90 2.44 -19.82
N ARG A 192 10.52 1.99 -18.72
CA ARG A 192 11.83 2.53 -18.29
C ARG A 192 13.02 1.77 -18.83
N LEU A 193 12.94 0.46 -18.93
CA LEU A 193 14.07 -0.38 -19.38
C LEU A 193 14.06 -0.69 -20.87
N GLY A 194 12.97 -0.43 -21.58
CA GLY A 194 12.89 -0.58 -23.04
C GLY A 194 12.72 -2.01 -23.52
N ALA A 195 12.21 -2.91 -22.69
CA ALA A 195 11.72 -4.21 -23.14
C ALA A 195 10.60 -4.01 -24.18
N ALA A 196 10.47 -4.95 -25.11
CA ALA A 196 9.43 -4.87 -26.15
C ALA A 196 8.03 -4.81 -25.53
N LYS A 197 7.14 -4.00 -26.12
CA LYS A 197 5.73 -3.96 -25.70
C LYS A 197 5.10 -5.35 -25.76
N GLY A 198 4.33 -5.71 -24.72
CA GLY A 198 3.77 -7.05 -24.55
C GLY A 198 4.75 -8.07 -23.94
N THR A 199 5.90 -7.60 -23.44
CA THR A 199 6.80 -8.42 -22.61
C THR A 199 6.11 -8.80 -21.31
N CYS A 200 5.38 -7.85 -20.69
CA CYS A 200 4.59 -8.06 -19.50
C CYS A 200 3.16 -8.45 -19.88
N VAL A 201 2.63 -9.50 -19.24
CA VAL A 201 1.28 -10.03 -19.47
C VAL A 201 0.57 -10.29 -18.14
N ASN A 202 -0.80 -10.22 -18.18
CA ASN A 202 -1.74 -10.50 -17.07
C ASN A 202 -1.61 -9.56 -15.87
#